data_0ee73ef0e0b8e25dbb822e749d2049d2
#
_entry.id   0ee73ef0e0b8e25dbb822e749d2049d2
#
_cell.length_a   1.000
_cell.length_b   1.000
_cell.length_c   1.000
_cell.angle_alpha   90.00
_cell.angle_beta   90.00
_cell.angle_gamma   90.00
#
_symmetry.space_group_name_H-M   'P 1'
#
loop_
_entity.id
_entity.type
_entity.pdbx_description
1 polymer ?
#
loop_
_entity_poly.entity_id
_entity_poly.type
_entity_poly.pdbx_seq_one_letter_code
_entity_poly.pdbx_strand_id
1 'polypeptide(L)'
;MEPNPLKRAIDRRRPKSDLWSWSSGLAGEQFTGKRLNRLRRHGWYVLHALQWPTGTDVDHLAIGPAGVFSINSKRHKDKKVWYGDRAITVNGRSTPHIAASLAEARRVSDLLSRRCGTAIPVRPAIAVIDAAKVTVKNANPPVLVVEASEIGRLLSGLTPSLDRDLMTRVYEVARREETWLSPR
;
A
#
# COMPACT_ATOMS: atom_id res chain seq x y z
N MET A 1 28.69 -10.09 4.06
CA MET A 1 27.25 -10.34 4.24
C MET A 1 26.78 -11.17 3.06
N GLU A 2 26.70 -12.49 3.22
CA GLU A 2 26.33 -13.38 2.12
C GLU A 2 24.83 -13.28 1.80
N PRO A 3 24.44 -13.27 0.52
CA PRO A 3 23.03 -13.19 0.11
C PRO A 3 22.31 -14.50 0.47
N ASN A 4 21.15 -14.36 1.11
CA ASN A 4 20.26 -15.44 1.54
C ASN A 4 20.07 -16.50 0.43
N PRO A 5 20.39 -17.79 0.67
CA PRO A 5 20.32 -18.87 -0.33
C PRO A 5 18.91 -19.10 -0.91
N LEU A 6 17.84 -18.72 -0.21
CA LEU A 6 16.47 -18.82 -0.69
C LEU A 6 16.18 -17.86 -1.85
N LYS A 7 16.84 -16.69 -1.90
CA LYS A 7 16.71 -15.77 -3.05
C LYS A 7 17.32 -16.34 -4.34
N ARG A 8 18.37 -17.16 -4.24
CA ARG A 8 19.01 -17.80 -5.41
C ARG A 8 18.17 -18.93 -6.02
N ALA A 9 17.35 -19.63 -5.24
CA ALA A 9 16.54 -20.75 -5.72
C ALA A 9 15.29 -20.29 -6.50
N ILE A 10 14.74 -19.12 -6.17
CA ILE A 10 13.57 -18.55 -6.84
C ILE A 10 13.92 -18.01 -8.24
N ASP A 11 15.15 -17.52 -8.41
CA ASP A 11 15.59 -16.83 -9.64
C ASP A 11 15.84 -17.76 -10.84
N ARG A 12 16.02 -19.06 -10.62
CA ARG A 12 16.38 -20.02 -11.70
C ARG A 12 15.22 -20.61 -12.47
N ARG A 13 13.95 -20.36 -12.09
CA ARG A 13 12.76 -21.01 -12.69
C ARG A 13 11.70 -20.08 -13.25
N ARG A 14 11.94 -18.76 -13.26
CA ARG A 14 10.94 -17.79 -13.78
C ARG A 14 11.24 -17.45 -15.25
N PRO A 15 10.21 -17.42 -16.13
CA PRO A 15 10.34 -16.91 -17.49
C PRO A 15 10.87 -15.46 -17.48
N LYS A 16 11.58 -15.05 -18.55
CA LYS A 16 12.11 -13.67 -18.64
C LYS A 16 11.02 -12.59 -18.52
N SER A 17 9.79 -12.88 -18.97
CA SER A 17 8.60 -12.02 -18.81
C SER A 17 8.28 -11.76 -17.34
N ASP A 18 8.41 -12.77 -16.47
CA ASP A 18 8.09 -12.65 -15.05
C ASP A 18 9.17 -11.86 -14.29
N LEU A 19 10.45 -11.98 -14.70
CA LEU A 19 11.55 -11.19 -14.16
C LEU A 19 11.38 -9.70 -14.47
N TRP A 20 10.95 -9.36 -15.69
CA TRP A 20 10.65 -7.98 -16.07
C TRP A 20 9.42 -7.42 -15.31
N SER A 21 8.39 -8.20 -15.16
CA SER A 21 7.20 -7.84 -14.41
C SER A 21 7.53 -7.63 -12.93
N TRP A 22 8.31 -8.53 -12.33
CA TRP A 22 8.74 -8.43 -10.93
C TRP A 22 9.68 -7.25 -10.69
N SER A 23 10.69 -7.03 -11.53
CA SER A 23 11.59 -5.89 -11.39
C SER A 23 10.90 -4.55 -11.57
N SER A 24 9.90 -4.49 -12.46
CA SER A 24 9.10 -3.27 -12.67
C SER A 24 8.12 -3.01 -11.51
N GLY A 25 7.59 -4.06 -10.88
CA GLY A 25 6.79 -3.97 -9.65
C GLY A 25 7.61 -3.40 -8.50
N LEU A 26 8.76 -4.01 -8.22
CA LEU A 26 9.68 -3.57 -7.16
C LEU A 26 10.15 -2.12 -7.35
N ALA A 27 10.49 -1.72 -8.58
CA ALA A 27 10.87 -0.34 -8.86
C ALA A 27 9.71 0.64 -8.57
N GLY A 28 8.47 0.23 -8.84
CA GLY A 28 7.28 1.00 -8.53
C GLY A 28 7.06 1.16 -7.03
N GLU A 29 7.16 0.07 -6.27
CA GLU A 29 7.06 0.09 -4.81
C GLU A 29 8.15 0.99 -4.20
N GLN A 30 9.40 0.88 -4.67
CA GLN A 30 10.49 1.75 -4.21
C GLN A 30 10.21 3.22 -4.52
N PHE A 31 9.64 3.54 -5.68
CA PHE A 31 9.26 4.91 -6.01
C PHE A 31 8.22 5.45 -5.05
N THR A 32 7.13 4.71 -4.81
CA THR A 32 6.08 5.08 -3.85
C THR A 32 6.65 5.20 -2.44
N GLY A 33 7.46 4.23 -2.02
CA GLY A 33 8.10 4.22 -0.70
C GLY A 33 8.95 5.46 -0.44
N LYS A 34 9.74 5.92 -1.42
CA LYS A 34 10.51 7.17 -1.31
C LYS A 34 9.62 8.40 -1.11
N ARG A 35 8.43 8.44 -1.73
CA ARG A 35 7.46 9.53 -1.53
C ARG A 35 6.84 9.48 -0.15
N LEU A 36 6.42 8.31 0.29
CA LEU A 36 5.85 8.10 1.62
C LEU A 36 6.86 8.40 2.74
N ASN A 37 8.13 8.05 2.58
CA ASN A 37 9.17 8.31 3.58
C ASN A 37 9.35 9.80 3.89
N ARG A 38 8.98 10.72 2.97
CA ARG A 38 8.99 12.16 3.24
C ARG A 38 7.99 12.57 4.31
N LEU A 39 6.89 11.81 4.45
CA LEU A 39 5.87 12.05 5.48
C LEU A 39 6.41 11.89 6.90
N ARG A 40 7.48 11.12 7.10
CA ARG A 40 8.13 10.95 8.41
C ARG A 40 8.55 12.29 9.04
N ARG A 41 8.93 13.27 8.22
CA ARG A 41 9.28 14.63 8.68
C ARG A 41 8.06 15.41 9.19
N HIS A 42 6.86 14.92 8.92
CA HIS A 42 5.59 15.51 9.31
C HIS A 42 4.85 14.64 10.35
N GLY A 43 5.60 13.83 11.12
CA GLY A 43 5.06 13.04 12.22
C GLY A 43 4.30 11.78 11.80
N TRP A 44 4.54 11.27 10.58
CA TRP A 44 4.00 9.99 10.12
C TRP A 44 4.98 8.85 10.37
N TYR A 45 4.45 7.67 10.62
CA TYR A 45 5.20 6.41 10.56
C TYR A 45 4.90 5.72 9.23
N VAL A 46 5.93 5.14 8.62
CA VAL A 46 5.78 4.42 7.35
C VAL A 46 6.53 3.09 7.43
N LEU A 47 5.84 2.00 7.11
CA LEU A 47 6.37 0.66 7.02
C LEU A 47 6.23 0.16 5.58
N HIS A 48 7.12 -0.75 5.17
CA HIS A 48 7.18 -1.27 3.81
C HIS A 48 7.30 -2.79 3.81
N ALA A 49 6.75 -3.44 2.78
CA ALA A 49 6.88 -4.87 2.52
C ALA A 49 6.52 -5.74 3.74
N LEU A 50 5.32 -5.51 4.29
CA LEU A 50 4.83 -6.28 5.44
C LEU A 50 4.26 -7.61 4.96
N GLN A 51 4.90 -8.71 5.38
CA GLN A 51 4.62 -10.04 4.84
C GLN A 51 3.62 -10.81 5.70
N TRP A 52 2.62 -11.41 5.05
CA TRP A 52 1.73 -12.39 5.64
C TRP A 52 2.31 -13.81 5.49
N PRO A 53 1.95 -14.78 6.35
CA PRO A 53 2.38 -16.17 6.21
C PRO A 53 1.96 -16.81 4.87
N THR A 54 0.93 -16.26 4.25
CA THR A 54 0.40 -16.68 2.94
C THR A 54 1.26 -16.26 1.76
N GLY A 55 2.35 -15.49 2.00
CA GLY A 55 3.24 -14.97 0.95
C GLY A 55 2.69 -13.75 0.21
N THR A 56 1.55 -13.19 0.65
CA THR A 56 1.07 -11.89 0.17
C THR A 56 1.67 -10.79 1.02
N ASP A 57 1.97 -9.65 0.41
CA ASP A 57 2.59 -8.52 1.09
C ASP A 57 1.65 -7.32 1.10
N VAL A 58 1.77 -6.47 2.12
CA VAL A 58 1.27 -5.09 2.10
C VAL A 58 2.43 -4.22 1.62
N ASP A 59 2.32 -3.62 0.44
CA ASP A 59 3.42 -2.83 -0.14
C ASP A 59 3.89 -1.74 0.83
N HIS A 60 2.94 -0.96 1.37
CA HIS A 60 3.23 0.08 2.36
C HIS A 60 2.08 0.26 3.35
N LEU A 61 2.43 0.55 4.60
CA LEU A 61 1.51 1.00 5.65
C LEU A 61 1.94 2.39 6.12
N ALA A 62 1.07 3.38 5.99
CA ALA A 62 1.29 4.72 6.52
C ALA A 62 0.37 4.97 7.70
N ILE A 63 0.92 5.43 8.82
CA ILE A 63 0.23 5.74 10.07
C ILE A 63 0.50 7.20 10.38
N GLY A 64 -0.52 8.02 10.43
CA GLY A 64 -0.36 9.46 10.63
C GLY A 64 -1.58 10.14 11.22
N PRO A 65 -1.53 11.47 11.37
CA PRO A 65 -2.64 12.21 11.95
C PRO A 65 -3.99 11.97 11.27
N ALA A 66 -3.99 11.73 9.95
CA ALA A 66 -5.20 11.48 9.18
C ALA A 66 -5.70 10.02 9.24
N GLY A 67 -5.02 9.13 9.97
CA GLY A 67 -5.41 7.73 10.11
C GLY A 67 -4.35 6.74 9.68
N VAL A 68 -4.80 5.50 9.45
CA VAL A 68 -3.97 4.37 8.98
C VAL A 68 -4.35 4.01 7.55
N PHE A 69 -3.35 3.83 6.68
CA PHE A 69 -3.54 3.59 5.25
C PHE A 69 -2.72 2.38 4.78
N SER A 70 -3.39 1.39 4.15
CA SER A 70 -2.70 0.40 3.34
C SER A 70 -2.57 0.92 1.91
N ILE A 71 -1.35 0.95 1.39
CA ILE A 71 -1.08 1.58 0.10
C ILE A 71 -0.45 0.56 -0.83
N ASN A 72 -1.14 0.30 -1.94
CA ASN A 72 -0.68 -0.57 -3.02
C ASN A 72 -0.08 0.26 -4.15
N SER A 73 1.06 -0.16 -4.66
CA SER A 73 1.71 0.43 -5.83
C SER A 73 1.28 -0.29 -7.11
N LYS A 74 0.77 0.43 -8.09
CA LYS A 74 0.34 -0.15 -9.38
C LYS A 74 0.97 0.60 -10.54
N ARG A 75 1.87 -0.06 -11.26
CA ARG A 75 2.52 0.51 -12.43
C ARG A 75 1.69 0.25 -13.69
N HIS A 76 1.31 1.34 -14.36
CA HIS A 76 0.52 1.32 -15.60
C HIS A 76 1.17 2.19 -16.68
N LYS A 77 2.41 1.83 -17.04
CA LYS A 77 3.24 2.62 -17.96
C LYS A 77 2.47 2.98 -19.24
N ASP A 78 2.41 4.28 -19.52
CA ASP A 78 1.81 4.90 -20.70
C ASP A 78 0.30 4.59 -20.90
N LYS A 79 -0.39 4.11 -19.83
CA LYS A 79 -1.82 3.76 -19.91
C LYS A 79 -2.69 4.84 -19.27
N LYS A 80 -3.93 4.93 -19.73
CA LYS A 80 -4.96 5.75 -19.12
C LYS A 80 -5.65 4.96 -18.01
N VAL A 81 -5.60 5.47 -16.79
CA VAL A 81 -6.27 4.92 -15.61
C VAL A 81 -7.49 5.78 -15.31
N TRP A 82 -8.65 5.17 -15.28
CA TRP A 82 -9.91 5.85 -14.97
C TRP A 82 -10.59 5.14 -13.81
N TYR A 83 -10.96 5.90 -12.79
CA TYR A 83 -11.68 5.42 -11.63
C TYR A 83 -13.06 6.10 -11.56
N GLY A 84 -14.11 5.31 -11.79
CA GLY A 84 -15.50 5.70 -11.64
C GLY A 84 -16.05 5.32 -10.27
N ASP A 85 -17.33 4.95 -10.22
CA ASP A 85 -18.00 4.67 -8.95
C ASP A 85 -17.60 3.34 -8.32
N ARG A 86 -17.37 2.31 -9.13
CA ARG A 86 -17.18 0.92 -8.65
C ARG A 86 -15.93 0.22 -9.12
N ALA A 87 -15.25 0.72 -10.14
CA ALA A 87 -14.13 0.04 -10.76
C ALA A 87 -13.04 0.99 -11.25
N ILE A 88 -11.81 0.50 -11.23
CA ILE A 88 -10.71 1.10 -11.97
C ILE A 88 -10.62 0.39 -13.31
N THR A 89 -10.57 1.18 -14.39
CA THR A 89 -10.25 0.67 -15.72
C THR A 89 -8.88 1.17 -16.16
N VAL A 90 -8.16 0.31 -16.86
CA VAL A 90 -6.86 0.61 -17.48
C VAL A 90 -7.02 0.45 -18.98
N ASN A 91 -6.90 1.53 -19.74
CA ASN A 91 -7.21 1.58 -21.19
C ASN A 91 -8.59 0.97 -21.49
N GLY A 92 -9.60 1.27 -20.68
CA GLY A 92 -10.97 0.79 -20.82
C GLY A 92 -11.24 -0.63 -20.29
N ARG A 93 -10.22 -1.39 -19.87
CA ARG A 93 -10.40 -2.74 -19.30
C ARG A 93 -10.51 -2.66 -17.78
N SER A 94 -11.56 -3.26 -17.22
CA SER A 94 -11.76 -3.33 -15.76
C SER A 94 -10.66 -4.14 -15.08
N THR A 95 -10.34 -3.73 -13.85
CA THR A 95 -9.32 -4.39 -13.02
C THR A 95 -9.89 -4.76 -11.65
N PRO A 96 -9.34 -5.77 -10.95
CA PRO A 96 -9.77 -6.16 -9.60
C PRO A 96 -9.18 -5.26 -8.51
N HIS A 97 -8.50 -4.17 -8.85
CA HIS A 97 -7.71 -3.37 -7.90
C HIS A 97 -8.52 -2.85 -6.71
N ILE A 98 -9.76 -2.41 -6.93
CA ILE A 98 -10.62 -1.88 -5.84
C ILE A 98 -10.96 -3.00 -4.84
N ALA A 99 -11.46 -4.14 -5.32
CA ALA A 99 -11.84 -5.25 -4.46
C ALA A 99 -10.64 -5.80 -3.68
N ALA A 100 -9.48 -5.94 -4.33
CA ALA A 100 -8.25 -6.40 -3.70
C ALA A 100 -7.78 -5.44 -2.61
N SER A 101 -7.77 -4.12 -2.88
CA SER A 101 -7.35 -3.12 -1.90
C SER A 101 -8.29 -3.02 -0.70
N LEU A 102 -9.61 -3.15 -0.92
CA LEU A 102 -10.59 -3.19 0.16
C LEU A 102 -10.42 -4.44 1.05
N ALA A 103 -10.20 -5.61 0.44
CA ALA A 103 -9.99 -6.86 1.17
C ALA A 103 -8.69 -6.80 2.00
N GLU A 104 -7.61 -6.26 1.43
CA GLU A 104 -6.35 -6.06 2.14
C GLU A 104 -6.52 -5.11 3.32
N ALA A 105 -7.10 -3.93 3.11
CA ALA A 105 -7.30 -2.94 4.17
C ALA A 105 -8.16 -3.50 5.32
N ARG A 106 -9.20 -4.27 5.00
CA ARG A 106 -10.03 -4.95 6.01
C ARG A 106 -9.18 -5.92 6.83
N ARG A 107 -8.37 -6.77 6.19
CA ARG A 107 -7.51 -7.75 6.86
C ARG A 107 -6.48 -7.07 7.77
N VAL A 108 -5.87 -5.97 7.31
CA VAL A 108 -4.95 -5.16 8.13
C VAL A 108 -5.67 -4.53 9.30
N SER A 109 -6.86 -3.95 9.08
CA SER A 109 -7.69 -3.35 10.12
C SER A 109 -8.05 -4.34 11.21
N ASP A 110 -8.52 -5.55 10.83
CA ASP A 110 -8.89 -6.61 11.77
C ASP A 110 -7.69 -7.05 12.61
N LEU A 111 -6.52 -7.20 12.00
CA LEU A 111 -5.30 -7.57 12.70
C LEU A 111 -4.87 -6.49 13.69
N LEU A 112 -4.75 -5.26 13.24
CA LEU A 112 -4.29 -4.15 14.09
C LEU A 112 -5.28 -3.86 15.21
N SER A 113 -6.59 -3.94 14.94
CA SER A 113 -7.62 -3.74 15.96
C SER A 113 -7.51 -4.77 17.08
N ARG A 114 -7.36 -6.07 16.75
CA ARG A 114 -7.16 -7.13 17.76
C ARG A 114 -5.89 -6.88 18.56
N ARG A 115 -4.79 -6.54 17.93
CA ARG A 115 -3.49 -6.36 18.59
C ARG A 115 -3.42 -5.09 19.45
N CYS A 116 -4.13 -4.03 19.05
CA CYS A 116 -4.17 -2.76 19.79
C CYS A 116 -5.28 -2.73 20.85
N GLY A 117 -6.22 -3.70 20.86
CA GLY A 117 -7.36 -3.73 21.78
C GLY A 117 -8.37 -2.61 21.54
N THR A 118 -8.38 -2.00 20.37
CA THR A 118 -9.32 -0.94 19.98
C THR A 118 -9.49 -0.94 18.46
N ALA A 119 -10.61 -0.38 17.97
CA ALA A 119 -10.88 -0.30 16.54
C ALA A 119 -9.82 0.58 15.83
N ILE A 120 -9.14 0.00 14.84
CA ILE A 120 -8.18 0.69 13.98
C ILE A 120 -8.68 0.63 12.53
N PRO A 121 -9.47 1.60 12.09
CA PRO A 121 -9.90 1.69 10.69
C PRO A 121 -8.68 1.87 9.78
N VAL A 122 -8.57 1.04 8.75
CA VAL A 122 -7.53 1.17 7.73
C VAL A 122 -8.17 1.54 6.40
N ARG A 123 -7.72 2.66 5.83
CA ARG A 123 -8.20 3.14 4.53
C ARG A 123 -7.28 2.63 3.41
N PRO A 124 -7.82 2.01 2.37
CA PRO A 124 -7.02 1.58 1.23
C PRO A 124 -6.65 2.75 0.32
N ALA A 125 -5.43 2.70 -0.23
CA ALA A 125 -4.98 3.62 -1.25
C ALA A 125 -4.23 2.87 -2.37
N ILE A 126 -4.32 3.38 -3.59
CA ILE A 126 -3.58 2.89 -4.76
C ILE A 126 -2.75 4.05 -5.30
N ALA A 127 -1.43 3.87 -5.25
CA ALA A 127 -0.46 4.76 -5.86
C ALA A 127 -0.17 4.29 -7.29
N VAL A 128 -0.63 5.05 -8.27
CA VAL A 128 -0.46 4.74 -9.70
C VAL A 128 0.86 5.32 -10.19
N ILE A 129 1.64 4.49 -10.88
CA ILE A 129 2.98 4.84 -11.35
C ILE A 129 3.04 4.78 -12.87
N ASP A 130 3.72 5.77 -13.46
CA ASP A 130 4.00 5.87 -14.91
C ASP A 130 2.74 5.85 -15.81
N ALA A 131 1.56 6.18 -15.28
CA ALA A 131 0.37 6.29 -16.12
C ALA A 131 0.43 7.55 -17.00
N ALA A 132 -0.08 7.45 -18.22
CA ALA A 132 -0.24 8.61 -19.09
C ALA A 132 -1.25 9.61 -18.55
N LYS A 133 -2.27 9.11 -17.85
CA LYS A 133 -3.29 9.93 -17.18
C LYS A 133 -4.00 9.12 -16.11
N VAL A 134 -4.24 9.75 -14.94
CA VAL A 134 -5.11 9.23 -13.88
C VAL A 134 -6.33 10.14 -13.77
N THR A 135 -7.52 9.58 -13.88
CA THR A 135 -8.77 10.32 -13.73
C THR A 135 -9.62 9.66 -12.64
N VAL A 136 -9.96 10.41 -11.60
CA VAL A 136 -10.86 9.98 -10.54
C VAL A 136 -12.14 10.80 -10.62
N LYS A 137 -13.28 10.13 -10.78
CA LYS A 137 -14.60 10.77 -10.92
C LYS A 137 -15.41 10.75 -9.63
N ASN A 138 -15.17 9.78 -8.76
CA ASN A 138 -15.85 9.67 -7.48
C ASN A 138 -15.32 10.74 -6.51
N ALA A 139 -16.21 11.57 -5.97
CA ALA A 139 -15.84 12.62 -5.01
C ALA A 139 -15.50 12.05 -3.61
N ASN A 140 -16.07 10.88 -3.28
CA ASN A 140 -15.81 10.20 -2.00
C ASN A 140 -15.53 8.71 -2.23
N PRO A 141 -14.37 8.37 -2.83
CA PRO A 141 -14.07 7.00 -3.21
C PRO A 141 -13.75 6.11 -1.99
N PRO A 142 -14.23 4.85 -1.97
CA PRO A 142 -13.89 3.90 -0.91
C PRO A 142 -12.41 3.50 -0.91
N VAL A 143 -11.71 3.68 -2.03
CA VAL A 143 -10.26 3.50 -2.19
C VAL A 143 -9.69 4.80 -2.73
N LEU A 144 -8.70 5.35 -2.06
CA LEU A 144 -7.98 6.53 -2.56
C LEU A 144 -7.12 6.12 -3.76
N VAL A 145 -7.26 6.81 -4.89
CA VAL A 145 -6.48 6.53 -6.10
C VAL A 145 -5.81 7.81 -6.56
N VAL A 146 -4.49 7.78 -6.68
CA VAL A 146 -3.69 8.98 -6.97
C VAL A 146 -2.42 8.60 -7.71
N GLU A 147 -1.84 9.52 -8.44
CA GLU A 147 -0.47 9.36 -8.95
C GLU A 147 0.50 9.23 -7.77
N ALA A 148 1.46 8.29 -7.87
CA ALA A 148 2.39 8.02 -6.78
C ALA A 148 3.24 9.24 -6.39
N SER A 149 3.45 10.20 -7.31
CA SER A 149 4.10 11.49 -7.02
C SER A 149 3.32 12.33 -6.02
N GLU A 150 2.00 12.22 -6.00
CA GLU A 150 1.08 13.04 -5.21
C GLU A 150 0.61 12.39 -3.92
N ILE A 151 0.95 11.12 -3.67
CA ILE A 151 0.45 10.36 -2.51
C ILE A 151 0.75 11.07 -1.18
N GLY A 152 1.93 11.66 -1.04
CA GLY A 152 2.32 12.38 0.17
C GLY A 152 1.45 13.62 0.40
N ARG A 153 1.19 14.40 -0.66
CA ARG A 153 0.32 15.59 -0.60
C ARG A 153 -1.11 15.20 -0.25
N LEU A 154 -1.64 14.15 -0.90
CA LEU A 154 -2.97 13.65 -0.63
C LEU A 154 -3.13 13.31 0.86
N LEU A 155 -2.25 12.47 1.41
CA LEU A 155 -2.36 12.01 2.79
C LEU A 155 -2.20 13.16 3.80
N SER A 156 -1.26 14.08 3.57
CA SER A 156 -1.05 15.25 4.44
C SER A 156 -2.20 16.26 4.41
N GLY A 157 -2.97 16.29 3.32
CA GLY A 157 -4.12 17.19 3.16
C GLY A 157 -5.42 16.65 3.77
N LEU A 158 -5.45 15.42 4.25
CA LEU A 158 -6.63 14.83 4.88
C LEU A 158 -6.81 15.36 6.31
N THR A 159 -8.06 15.46 6.73
CA THR A 159 -8.41 15.91 8.09
C THR A 159 -7.83 14.96 9.14
N PRO A 160 -7.14 15.46 10.17
CA PRO A 160 -6.66 14.64 11.28
C PRO A 160 -7.81 13.93 12.00
N SER A 161 -7.61 12.64 12.29
CA SER A 161 -8.61 11.78 12.93
C SER A 161 -8.00 10.81 13.94
N LEU A 162 -6.68 10.79 14.08
CA LEU A 162 -5.95 9.89 14.96
C LEU A 162 -5.04 10.70 15.89
N ASP A 163 -5.13 10.44 17.19
CA ASP A 163 -4.23 11.06 18.17
C ASP A 163 -2.83 10.44 18.17
N ARG A 164 -1.88 11.13 18.76
CA ARG A 164 -0.47 10.74 18.75
C ARG A 164 -0.20 9.44 19.51
N ASP A 165 -0.88 9.20 20.60
CA ASP A 165 -0.65 8.03 21.46
C ASP A 165 -1.14 6.78 20.75
N LEU A 166 -2.31 6.86 20.11
CA LEU A 166 -2.83 5.76 19.30
C LEU A 166 -1.97 5.52 18.05
N MET A 167 -1.49 6.58 17.37
CA MET A 167 -0.52 6.45 16.27
C MET A 167 0.73 5.67 16.70
N THR A 168 1.31 6.04 17.86
CA THR A 168 2.50 5.38 18.38
C THR A 168 2.22 3.92 18.73
N ARG A 169 1.09 3.63 19.38
CA ARG A 169 0.67 2.27 19.72
C ARG A 169 0.50 1.41 18.46
N VAL A 170 -0.20 1.92 17.44
CA VAL A 170 -0.40 1.21 16.18
C VAL A 170 0.95 0.94 15.51
N TYR A 171 1.85 1.92 15.49
CA TYR A 171 3.19 1.75 14.90
C TYR A 171 4.02 0.70 15.65
N GLU A 172 4.05 0.74 16.98
CA GLU A 172 4.80 -0.22 17.80
C GLU A 172 4.29 -1.67 17.61
N VAL A 173 3.01 -1.84 17.37
CA VAL A 173 2.41 -3.13 17.01
C VAL A 173 2.78 -3.51 15.58
N ALA A 174 2.55 -2.61 14.62
CA ALA A 174 2.70 -2.90 13.21
C ALA A 174 4.16 -3.15 12.76
N ARG A 175 5.15 -2.57 13.45
CA ARG A 175 6.57 -2.76 13.12
C ARG A 175 7.15 -4.11 13.51
N ARG A 176 6.44 -4.89 14.33
CA ARG A 176 6.90 -6.21 14.79
C ARG A 176 6.55 -7.28 13.77
N GLU A 177 7.53 -8.06 13.39
CA GLU A 177 7.34 -9.16 12.43
C GLU A 177 6.32 -10.18 12.90
N GLU A 178 6.35 -10.53 14.21
CA GLU A 178 5.42 -11.48 14.81
C GLU A 178 3.95 -11.04 14.72
N THR A 179 3.67 -9.74 14.57
CA THR A 179 2.31 -9.23 14.36
C THR A 179 1.70 -9.80 13.08
N TRP A 180 2.50 -9.93 12.04
CA TRP A 180 2.07 -10.36 10.71
C TRP A 180 2.14 -11.86 10.52
N LEU A 181 3.14 -12.53 11.12
CA LEU A 181 3.38 -13.95 10.98
C LEU A 181 2.43 -14.81 11.83
N SER A 182 1.85 -14.28 12.91
CA SER A 182 0.92 -14.97 13.78
C SER A 182 -0.41 -14.21 13.90
N PRO A 183 -1.24 -14.16 12.86
CA PRO A 183 -2.41 -13.29 12.78
C PRO A 183 -3.62 -13.76 13.65
N ARG A 184 -3.43 -14.67 14.61
CA ARG A 184 -4.46 -15.12 15.56
C ARG A 184 -4.70 -14.11 16.66
#